data_de4d9c66279d612f8221af72ab5ee59a
#
_entry.id   de4d9c66279d612f8221af72ab5ee59a
#
_cell.length_a   1.000
_cell.length_b   1.000
_cell.length_c   1.000
_cell.angle_alpha   90.00
_cell.angle_beta   90.00
_cell.angle_gamma   90.00
#
_symmetry.space_group_name_H-M   'P 1'
#
loop_
_entity.id
_entity.type
_entity.pdbx_description
1 polymer ?
#
loop_
_entity_poly.entity_id
_entity_poly.type
_entity_poly.pdbx_seq_one_letter_code
_entity_poly.pdbx_strand_id
1 'polypeptide(L)'
;NFREGHSRNVTSNQDDVHRDLVEVVRKHQCSHYRRPIASFSEAPFAQADDIVRAHGGPVILDSGCGTGESSFFLAASNPEHLVIAIDKSAVRIGRGDEPSSVDNLHIIRGNCIDFWRLAAQANWPVERHFLLYPTPWPKAHHLLRRWHGHPVFSALLELGGMLELRSNW
;
A
#
# COMPACT_ATOMS: atom_id res chain seq x y z
N ASN A 1 -17.81 16.77 8.87
CA ASN A 1 -17.81 16.00 10.13
C ASN A 1 -16.99 14.75 9.91
N PHE A 2 -15.71 14.77 10.32
CA PHE A 2 -14.92 13.56 10.42
C PHE A 2 -15.61 12.61 11.39
N ARG A 3 -16.03 11.44 10.93
CA ARG A 3 -16.39 10.36 11.85
C ARG A 3 -15.08 9.92 12.50
N GLU A 4 -14.94 10.16 13.80
CA GLU A 4 -13.84 9.56 14.57
C GLU A 4 -13.90 8.05 14.38
N GLY A 5 -12.91 7.53 13.66
CA GLY A 5 -12.79 6.10 13.45
C GLY A 5 -12.40 5.45 14.78
N HIS A 6 -13.33 4.75 15.40
CA HIS A 6 -13.08 3.94 16.59
C HIS A 6 -12.28 2.69 16.23
N SER A 7 -10.97 2.87 15.91
CA SER A 7 -10.09 1.72 15.76
C SER A 7 -9.82 1.14 17.16
N ARG A 8 -9.98 -0.18 17.30
CA ARG A 8 -9.68 -0.86 18.56
C ARG A 8 -8.19 -0.77 18.86
N ASN A 9 -7.85 -0.47 20.11
CA ASN A 9 -6.48 -0.54 20.57
C ASN A 9 -5.93 -1.96 20.37
N VAL A 10 -4.71 -2.03 19.83
CA VAL A 10 -4.00 -3.29 19.63
C VAL A 10 -3.21 -3.60 20.89
N THR A 11 -3.53 -4.72 21.53
CA THR A 11 -2.75 -5.22 22.66
C THR A 11 -1.67 -6.17 22.17
N SER A 12 -0.48 -6.07 22.73
CA SER A 12 0.66 -6.91 22.42
C SER A 12 1.42 -7.24 23.69
N ASN A 13 2.06 -8.40 23.72
CA ASN A 13 3.07 -8.76 24.72
C ASN A 13 4.49 -8.38 24.28
N GLN A 14 4.62 -7.59 23.24
CA GLN A 14 5.89 -7.05 22.76
C GLN A 14 5.95 -5.56 23.17
N ASP A 15 6.81 -5.26 24.10
CA ASP A 15 6.94 -3.92 24.72
C ASP A 15 7.89 -2.99 23.97
N ASP A 16 8.72 -3.56 23.05
CA ASP A 16 9.73 -2.83 22.32
C ASP A 16 9.90 -3.39 20.91
N VAL A 17 10.87 -2.86 20.15
CA VAL A 17 11.24 -3.36 18.82
C VAL A 17 11.55 -4.86 18.87
N HIS A 18 11.08 -5.61 17.89
CA HIS A 18 11.35 -7.05 17.85
C HIS A 18 12.85 -7.33 17.79
N ARG A 19 13.34 -8.17 18.69
CA ARG A 19 14.78 -8.46 18.83
C ARG A 19 15.47 -8.88 17.53
N ASP A 20 14.76 -9.61 16.66
CA ASP A 20 15.33 -10.15 15.42
C ASP A 20 15.10 -9.20 14.22
N LEU A 21 14.50 -8.00 14.42
CA LEU A 21 14.14 -7.12 13.31
C LEU A 21 15.33 -6.71 12.46
N VAL A 22 16.42 -6.30 13.09
CA VAL A 22 17.63 -5.83 12.39
C VAL A 22 18.23 -6.93 11.53
N GLU A 23 18.32 -8.14 12.07
CA GLU A 23 18.85 -9.29 11.33
C GLU A 23 17.95 -9.66 10.15
N VAL A 24 16.64 -9.71 10.37
CA VAL A 24 15.64 -9.98 9.32
C VAL A 24 15.73 -8.96 8.19
N VAL A 25 15.78 -7.66 8.52
CA VAL A 25 15.90 -6.60 7.52
C VAL A 25 17.20 -6.73 6.72
N ARG A 26 18.34 -6.93 7.38
CA ARG A 26 19.64 -7.14 6.70
C ARG A 26 19.59 -8.32 5.74
N LYS A 27 19.02 -9.45 6.17
CA LYS A 27 18.85 -10.64 5.33
C LYS A 27 18.02 -10.32 4.08
N HIS A 28 16.94 -9.56 4.23
CA HIS A 28 16.07 -9.21 3.10
C HIS A 28 16.72 -8.19 2.17
N GLN A 29 17.54 -7.27 2.66
CA GLN A 29 18.32 -6.35 1.83
C GLN A 29 19.35 -7.06 0.93
N CYS A 30 19.88 -8.20 1.40
CA CYS A 30 20.84 -9.01 0.64
C CYS A 30 20.20 -10.09 -0.23
N SER A 31 18.88 -10.16 -0.31
CA SER A 31 18.16 -11.21 -1.05
C SER A 31 16.99 -10.65 -1.84
N HIS A 32 16.86 -11.07 -3.10
CA HIS A 32 15.71 -10.71 -3.90
C HIS A 32 14.47 -11.52 -3.50
N TYR A 33 13.35 -10.83 -3.34
CA TYR A 33 12.06 -11.47 -3.13
C TYR A 33 11.57 -12.09 -4.43
N ARG A 34 11.56 -13.45 -4.52
CA ARG A 34 11.34 -14.21 -5.76
C ARG A 34 9.96 -14.83 -5.90
N ARG A 35 9.01 -14.50 -5.02
CA ARG A 35 7.65 -15.02 -5.19
C ARG A 35 7.12 -14.64 -6.58
N PRO A 36 6.58 -15.58 -7.37
CA PRO A 36 5.94 -15.27 -8.65
C PRO A 36 4.84 -14.21 -8.46
N ILE A 37 4.68 -13.32 -9.44
CA ILE A 37 3.53 -12.43 -9.51
C ILE A 37 2.28 -13.29 -9.66
N ALA A 38 1.24 -12.98 -8.91
CA ALA A 38 -0.02 -13.68 -9.01
C ALA A 38 -0.71 -13.31 -10.34
N SER A 39 -1.21 -14.29 -11.07
CA SER A 39 -1.84 -14.06 -12.40
C SER A 39 -3.00 -13.06 -12.34
N PHE A 40 -3.75 -13.02 -11.23
CA PHE A 40 -4.82 -12.05 -11.04
C PHE A 40 -4.33 -10.62 -10.82
N SER A 41 -3.03 -10.40 -10.56
CA SER A 41 -2.42 -9.07 -10.42
C SER A 41 -1.93 -8.51 -11.76
N GLU A 42 -1.68 -9.34 -12.77
CA GLU A 42 -1.05 -8.94 -14.02
C GLU A 42 -1.92 -7.98 -14.84
N ALA A 43 -3.15 -8.37 -15.15
CA ALA A 43 -4.05 -7.53 -15.95
C ALA A 43 -4.47 -6.23 -15.23
N PRO A 44 -4.82 -6.24 -13.92
CA PRO A 44 -5.08 -5.00 -13.19
C PRO A 44 -3.85 -4.08 -13.12
N PHE A 45 -2.65 -4.64 -13.00
CA PHE A 45 -1.44 -3.83 -13.03
C PHE A 45 -1.20 -3.20 -14.40
N ALA A 46 -1.34 -3.96 -15.49
CA ALA A 46 -1.18 -3.43 -16.85
C ALA A 46 -2.13 -2.26 -17.11
N GLN A 47 -3.39 -2.39 -16.70
CA GLN A 47 -4.36 -1.30 -16.77
C GLN A 47 -3.93 -0.07 -15.97
N ALA A 48 -3.41 -0.28 -14.76
CA ALA A 48 -2.90 0.80 -13.92
C ALA A 48 -1.67 1.48 -14.55
N ASP A 49 -0.77 0.71 -15.13
CA ASP A 49 0.43 1.22 -15.80
C ASP A 49 0.09 2.10 -17.00
N ASP A 50 -0.89 1.69 -17.80
CA ASP A 50 -1.40 2.51 -18.92
C ASP A 50 -1.97 3.84 -18.42
N ILE A 51 -2.72 3.84 -17.32
CA ILE A 51 -3.28 5.05 -16.71
C ILE A 51 -2.16 5.96 -16.19
N VAL A 52 -1.17 5.40 -15.49
CA VAL A 52 -0.01 6.16 -14.98
C VAL A 52 0.79 6.78 -16.12
N ARG A 53 1.04 6.04 -17.18
CA ARG A 53 1.74 6.54 -18.38
C ARG A 53 0.97 7.65 -19.08
N ALA A 54 -0.35 7.49 -19.22
CA ALA A 54 -1.21 8.50 -19.83
C ALA A 54 -1.27 9.78 -19.01
N HIS A 55 -1.26 9.69 -17.68
CA HIS A 55 -1.23 10.84 -16.79
C HIS A 55 0.09 11.62 -16.92
N GLY A 56 1.24 10.92 -16.96
CA GLY A 56 2.56 11.51 -17.14
C GLY A 56 3.05 12.44 -16.03
N GLY A 57 2.30 12.53 -14.92
CA GLY A 57 2.59 13.37 -13.76
C GLY A 57 2.84 12.55 -12.49
N PRO A 58 2.93 13.22 -11.32
CA PRO A 58 3.20 12.57 -10.05
C PRO A 58 2.05 11.64 -9.61
N VAL A 59 2.42 10.54 -8.95
CA VAL A 59 1.50 9.52 -8.46
C VAL A 59 1.47 9.50 -6.94
N ILE A 60 0.27 9.44 -6.38
CA ILE A 60 0.02 9.06 -4.98
C ILE A 60 -0.46 7.61 -4.97
N LEU A 61 0.20 6.77 -4.19
CA LEU A 61 -0.16 5.38 -4.01
C LEU A 61 -0.83 5.18 -2.64
N ASP A 62 -2.07 4.68 -2.61
CA ASP A 62 -2.78 4.30 -1.38
C ASP A 62 -2.92 2.77 -1.32
N SER A 63 -2.04 2.14 -0.53
CA SER A 63 -1.92 0.69 -0.47
C SER A 63 -2.72 0.11 0.70
N GLY A 64 -3.67 -0.77 0.37
CA GLY A 64 -4.61 -1.31 1.33
C GLY A 64 -5.78 -0.36 1.61
N CYS A 65 -6.24 0.34 0.58
CA CYS A 65 -7.23 1.43 0.65
C CYS A 65 -8.60 1.03 1.25
N GLY A 66 -8.87 -0.27 1.38
CA GLY A 66 -10.13 -0.73 1.95
C GLY A 66 -11.35 -0.32 1.13
N THR A 67 -12.18 0.56 1.70
CA THR A 67 -13.37 1.13 1.02
C THR A 67 -13.05 2.32 0.11
N GLY A 68 -11.80 2.81 0.13
CA GLY A 68 -11.37 3.95 -0.68
C GLY A 68 -11.66 5.34 -0.08
N GLU A 69 -12.16 5.43 1.15
CA GLU A 69 -12.49 6.71 1.79
C GLU A 69 -11.24 7.62 1.90
N SER A 70 -10.10 7.07 2.34
CA SER A 70 -8.84 7.80 2.35
C SER A 70 -8.38 8.21 0.96
N SER A 71 -8.52 7.32 -0.01
CA SER A 71 -8.12 7.55 -1.40
C SER A 71 -8.92 8.69 -2.04
N PHE A 72 -10.23 8.75 -1.77
CA PHE A 72 -11.07 9.84 -2.22
C PHE A 72 -10.60 11.18 -1.65
N PHE A 73 -10.32 11.23 -0.35
CA PHE A 73 -9.80 12.44 0.28
C PHE A 73 -8.44 12.86 -0.29
N LEU A 74 -7.55 11.89 -0.53
CA LEU A 74 -6.25 12.15 -1.15
C LEU A 74 -6.40 12.74 -2.55
N ALA A 75 -7.29 12.18 -3.37
CA ALA A 75 -7.53 12.66 -4.73
C ALA A 75 -8.12 14.07 -4.74
N ALA A 76 -9.14 14.33 -3.93
CA ALA A 76 -9.77 15.65 -3.83
C ALA A 76 -8.79 16.73 -3.32
N SER A 77 -7.84 16.36 -2.46
CA SER A 77 -6.85 17.29 -1.89
C SER A 77 -5.61 17.48 -2.76
N ASN A 78 -5.41 16.67 -3.79
CA ASN A 78 -4.22 16.71 -4.64
C ASN A 78 -4.63 16.58 -6.13
N PRO A 79 -5.30 17.59 -6.72
CA PRO A 79 -5.87 17.49 -8.06
C PRO A 79 -4.83 17.29 -9.18
N GLU A 80 -3.58 17.68 -8.95
CA GLU A 80 -2.47 17.51 -9.90
C GLU A 80 -1.83 16.13 -9.86
N HIS A 81 -2.19 15.30 -8.87
CA HIS A 81 -1.67 13.95 -8.73
C HIS A 81 -2.67 12.91 -9.22
N LEU A 82 -2.17 11.86 -9.83
CA LEU A 82 -2.95 10.66 -10.02
C LEU A 82 -2.93 9.83 -8.75
N VAL A 83 -4.08 9.44 -8.23
CA VAL A 83 -4.19 8.55 -7.06
C VAL A 83 -4.52 7.14 -7.51
N ILE A 84 -3.61 6.22 -7.27
CA ILE A 84 -3.80 4.78 -7.47
C ILE A 84 -4.03 4.12 -6.11
N ALA A 85 -5.23 3.64 -5.89
CA ALA A 85 -5.65 2.99 -4.66
C ALA A 85 -5.76 1.47 -4.88
N ILE A 86 -5.16 0.67 -4.00
CA ILE A 86 -5.06 -0.78 -4.18
C ILE A 86 -5.59 -1.49 -2.95
N ASP A 87 -6.51 -2.43 -3.14
CA ASP A 87 -6.89 -3.40 -2.12
C ASP A 87 -7.16 -4.77 -2.76
N LYS A 88 -6.84 -5.84 -2.02
CA LYS A 88 -7.10 -7.22 -2.49
C LYS A 88 -8.55 -7.65 -2.34
N SER A 89 -9.31 -6.98 -1.50
CA SER A 89 -10.67 -7.37 -1.12
C SER A 89 -11.73 -6.70 -2.00
N ALA A 90 -12.26 -7.44 -2.96
CA ALA A 90 -13.41 -6.98 -3.75
C ALA A 90 -14.61 -6.55 -2.88
N VAL A 91 -14.81 -7.23 -1.75
CA VAL A 91 -15.91 -6.92 -0.81
C VAL A 91 -15.71 -5.55 -0.15
N ARG A 92 -14.47 -5.18 0.19
CA ARG A 92 -14.19 -3.86 0.78
C ARG A 92 -14.34 -2.76 -0.26
N ILE A 93 -13.75 -2.94 -1.43
CA ILE A 93 -13.87 -2.00 -2.55
C ILE A 93 -15.34 -1.77 -2.91
N GLY A 94 -16.14 -2.83 -3.03
CA GLY A 94 -17.56 -2.73 -3.37
C GLY A 94 -18.48 -2.16 -2.27
N ARG A 95 -17.94 -1.85 -1.09
CA ARG A 95 -18.66 -1.13 -0.02
C ARG A 95 -18.36 0.35 0.01
N GLY A 96 -17.38 0.80 -0.76
CA GLY A 96 -17.08 2.22 -0.91
C GLY A 96 -18.16 2.91 -1.72
N ASP A 97 -18.38 4.20 -1.44
CA ASP A 97 -19.19 5.03 -2.30
C ASP A 97 -18.48 5.18 -3.65
N GLU A 98 -19.24 5.13 -4.75
CA GLU A 98 -18.65 5.40 -6.06
C GLU A 98 -18.09 6.83 -6.07
N PRO A 99 -16.83 7.03 -6.47
CA PRO A 99 -16.20 8.34 -6.51
C PRO A 99 -16.80 9.16 -7.66
N SER A 100 -17.98 9.70 -7.45
CA SER A 100 -18.74 10.40 -8.48
C SER A 100 -18.23 11.81 -8.83
N SER A 101 -17.10 12.24 -8.25
CA SER A 101 -16.65 13.63 -8.37
C SER A 101 -15.14 13.89 -8.46
N VAL A 102 -14.31 12.86 -8.59
CA VAL A 102 -12.85 13.03 -8.75
C VAL A 102 -12.32 12.16 -9.90
N ASP A 103 -11.80 12.82 -10.92
CA ASP A 103 -11.34 12.15 -12.16
C ASP A 103 -9.93 11.57 -12.01
N ASN A 104 -9.20 11.96 -10.96
CA ASN A 104 -7.82 11.57 -10.70
C ASN A 104 -7.67 10.38 -9.72
N LEU A 105 -8.75 9.64 -9.43
CA LEU A 105 -8.74 8.46 -8.55
C LEU A 105 -9.07 7.19 -9.32
N HIS A 106 -8.20 6.19 -9.20
CA HIS A 106 -8.46 4.84 -9.69
C HIS A 106 -8.29 3.81 -8.56
N ILE A 107 -9.38 3.13 -8.22
CA ILE A 107 -9.39 2.05 -7.23
C ILE A 107 -9.26 0.72 -7.94
N ILE A 108 -8.21 -0.02 -7.61
CA ILE A 108 -7.83 -1.23 -8.32
C ILE A 108 -7.80 -2.41 -7.36
N ARG A 109 -8.46 -3.50 -7.74
CA ARG A 109 -8.34 -4.75 -7.01
C ARG A 109 -7.00 -5.41 -7.34
N GLY A 110 -6.10 -5.51 -6.36
CA GLY A 110 -4.80 -6.12 -6.56
C GLY A 110 -4.08 -6.47 -5.27
N ASN A 111 -3.01 -7.22 -5.39
CA ASN A 111 -2.13 -7.53 -4.27
C ASN A 111 -1.05 -6.45 -4.16
N CYS A 112 -1.00 -5.71 -3.06
CA CYS A 112 -0.01 -4.65 -2.83
C CYS A 112 1.44 -5.15 -3.02
N ILE A 113 1.76 -6.39 -2.60
CA ILE A 113 3.09 -6.98 -2.77
C ILE A 113 3.49 -7.04 -4.25
N ASP A 114 2.57 -7.49 -5.10
CA ASP A 114 2.82 -7.59 -6.54
C ASP A 114 2.89 -6.20 -7.18
N PHE A 115 1.97 -5.31 -6.82
CA PHE A 115 1.93 -3.95 -7.34
C PHE A 115 3.18 -3.15 -7.01
N TRP A 116 3.70 -3.22 -5.77
CA TRP A 116 4.94 -2.51 -5.41
C TRP A 116 6.13 -2.97 -6.25
N ARG A 117 6.26 -4.27 -6.46
CA ARG A 117 7.34 -4.84 -7.28
C ARG A 117 7.23 -4.42 -8.74
N LEU A 118 6.03 -4.51 -9.31
CA LEU A 118 5.78 -4.14 -10.69
C LEU A 118 5.89 -2.63 -10.91
N ALA A 119 5.37 -1.81 -10.00
CA ALA A 119 5.46 -0.36 -10.07
C ALA A 119 6.91 0.14 -9.95
N ALA A 120 7.72 -0.48 -9.06
CA ALA A 120 9.15 -0.20 -8.98
C ALA A 120 9.88 -0.57 -10.27
N GLN A 121 9.59 -1.74 -10.86
CA GLN A 121 10.16 -2.16 -12.15
C GLN A 121 9.73 -1.24 -13.31
N ALA A 122 8.50 -0.75 -13.28
CA ALA A 122 7.97 0.19 -14.27
C ALA A 122 8.42 1.65 -14.05
N ASN A 123 9.14 1.92 -12.97
CA ASN A 123 9.60 3.25 -12.56
C ASN A 123 8.46 4.26 -12.44
N TRP A 124 7.37 3.89 -11.76
CA TRP A 124 6.27 4.82 -11.53
C TRP A 124 6.77 6.07 -10.78
N PRO A 125 6.33 7.27 -11.17
CA PRO A 125 6.73 8.53 -10.53
C PRO A 125 5.98 8.72 -9.20
N VAL A 126 6.17 7.78 -8.26
CA VAL A 126 5.52 7.82 -6.95
C VAL A 126 6.14 8.94 -6.12
N GLU A 127 5.35 9.96 -5.82
CA GLU A 127 5.77 11.07 -4.96
C GLU A 127 5.38 10.86 -3.50
N ARG A 128 4.21 10.24 -3.27
CA ARG A 128 3.72 9.89 -1.93
C ARG A 128 3.12 8.48 -1.92
N HIS A 129 3.41 7.75 -0.87
CA HIS A 129 2.89 6.40 -0.67
C HIS A 129 2.28 6.27 0.72
N PHE A 130 1.01 5.91 0.79
CA PHE A 130 0.26 5.74 2.03
C PHE A 130 0.03 4.27 2.35
N LEU A 131 0.30 3.90 3.59
CA LEU A 131 0.00 2.62 4.23
C LEU A 131 -0.76 2.91 5.52
N LEU A 132 -2.08 3.05 5.41
CA LEU A 132 -2.91 3.50 6.52
C LEU A 132 -3.52 2.31 7.26
N TYR A 133 -3.17 2.18 8.53
CA TYR A 133 -3.73 1.20 9.46
C TYR A 133 -3.70 -0.25 8.93
N PRO A 134 -2.56 -0.75 8.45
CA PRO A 134 -2.44 -2.13 8.01
C PRO A 134 -2.70 -3.08 9.18
N THR A 135 -3.04 -4.34 8.87
CA THR A 135 -3.19 -5.37 9.91
C THR A 135 -1.93 -5.41 10.79
N PRO A 136 -2.04 -5.18 12.10
CA PRO A 136 -0.87 -4.91 12.95
C PRO A 136 -0.01 -6.15 13.24
N TRP A 137 -0.58 -7.35 13.21
CA TRP A 137 0.11 -8.60 13.51
C TRP A 137 0.88 -8.55 14.84
N PRO A 138 0.22 -8.34 16.00
CA PRO A 138 0.87 -7.97 17.26
C PRO A 138 1.68 -9.08 17.94
N LYS A 139 1.51 -10.35 17.55
CA LYS A 139 2.26 -11.46 18.16
C LYS A 139 3.70 -11.47 17.63
N ALA A 140 4.69 -11.74 18.51
CA ALA A 140 6.11 -11.74 18.17
C ALA A 140 6.43 -12.63 16.93
N HIS A 141 5.88 -13.85 16.86
CA HIS A 141 6.13 -14.75 15.73
C HIS A 141 5.52 -14.28 14.39
N HIS A 142 4.80 -13.15 14.37
CA HIS A 142 4.27 -12.56 13.15
C HIS A 142 5.20 -11.51 12.51
N LEU A 143 6.46 -11.39 12.94
CA LEU A 143 7.39 -10.39 12.43
C LEU A 143 7.40 -10.33 10.89
N LEU A 144 7.49 -11.47 10.23
CA LEU A 144 7.52 -11.56 8.76
C LEU A 144 6.19 -11.21 8.06
N ARG A 145 5.11 -11.00 8.80
CA ARG A 145 3.81 -10.53 8.28
C ARG A 145 3.67 -9.01 8.35
N ARG A 146 4.49 -8.34 9.16
CA ARG A 146 4.55 -6.87 9.24
C ARG A 146 5.35 -6.34 8.07
N TRP A 147 4.94 -5.24 7.50
CA TRP A 147 5.61 -4.73 6.30
C TRP A 147 7.11 -4.50 6.47
N HIS A 148 7.54 -3.91 7.57
CA HIS A 148 8.96 -3.69 7.87
C HIS A 148 9.77 -4.99 8.11
N GLY A 149 9.11 -6.10 8.43
CA GLY A 149 9.73 -7.43 8.54
C GLY A 149 9.51 -8.32 7.32
N HIS A 150 8.67 -7.91 6.37
CA HIS A 150 8.37 -8.70 5.19
C HIS A 150 9.47 -8.54 4.12
N PRO A 151 9.85 -9.61 3.41
CA PRO A 151 10.92 -9.54 2.39
C PRO A 151 10.61 -8.61 1.20
N VAL A 152 9.36 -8.20 1.00
CA VAL A 152 8.98 -7.22 -0.04
C VAL A 152 9.28 -5.77 0.35
N PHE A 153 9.72 -5.52 1.59
CA PHE A 153 9.88 -4.15 2.08
C PHE A 153 10.90 -3.33 1.28
N SER A 154 11.93 -3.97 0.73
CA SER A 154 12.87 -3.32 -0.19
C SER A 154 12.16 -2.75 -1.42
N ALA A 155 11.28 -3.54 -2.06
CA ALA A 155 10.53 -3.08 -3.22
C ALA A 155 9.59 -1.90 -2.89
N LEU A 156 9.04 -1.88 -1.66
CA LEU A 156 8.25 -0.75 -1.18
C LEU A 156 9.11 0.52 -1.06
N LEU A 157 10.35 0.41 -0.60
CA LEU A 157 11.29 1.53 -0.52
C LEU A 157 11.81 1.96 -1.90
N GLU A 158 11.98 1.02 -2.82
CA GLU A 158 12.41 1.28 -4.21
C GLU A 158 11.40 2.13 -5.00
N LEU A 159 10.12 2.13 -4.62
CA LEU A 159 9.12 3.03 -5.20
C LEU A 159 9.49 4.52 -5.05
N GLY A 160 10.29 4.85 -4.06
CA GLY A 160 10.68 6.22 -3.77
C GLY A 160 9.55 7.07 -3.17
N GLY A 161 9.73 8.38 -3.23
CA GLY A 161 8.78 9.33 -2.66
C GLY A 161 8.74 9.33 -1.13
N MET A 162 7.72 9.96 -0.58
CA MET A 162 7.47 10.01 0.86
C MET A 162 6.54 8.87 1.28
N LEU A 163 7.04 7.93 2.07
CA LEU A 163 6.22 6.87 2.66
C LEU A 163 5.60 7.35 3.98
N GLU A 164 4.26 7.34 4.05
CA GLU A 164 3.51 7.55 5.28
C GLU A 164 2.86 6.27 5.76
N LEU A 165 3.29 5.76 6.90
CA LEU A 165 2.72 4.59 7.55
C LEU A 165 2.06 5.01 8.85
N ARG A 166 0.76 4.72 9.01
CA ARG A 166 0.02 4.91 10.26
C ARG A 166 -0.41 3.56 10.81
N SER A 167 -0.34 3.42 12.13
CA SER A 167 -0.75 2.21 12.83
C SER A 167 -1.50 2.57 14.12
N ASN A 168 -2.40 1.72 14.54
CA ASN A 168 -3.06 1.78 15.84
C ASN A 168 -2.35 0.89 16.90
N TRP A 169 -1.15 0.47 16.63
CA TRP A 169 -0.29 -0.30 17.53
C TRP A 169 1.02 0.43 17.79
#